data_7f538e43ee547d9bc24a304cd4bc8c85
#
_entry.id   7f538e43ee547d9bc24a304cd4bc8c85
#
_cell.length_a   1.000
_cell.length_b   1.000
_cell.length_c   1.000
_cell.angle_alpha   90.00
_cell.angle_beta   90.00
_cell.angle_gamma   90.00
#
_symmetry.space_group_name_H-M   'P 1'
#
loop_
_entity.id
_entity.type
_entity.pdbx_description
1 polymer ?
#
loop_
_entity_poly.entity_id
_entity_poly.type
_entity_poly.pdbx_seq_one_letter_code
_entity_poly.pdbx_strand_id
1 'polypeptide(L)'
;EDGSLGERNGVSVGSIEEKMGIHGNSTCVMNYDGATGYLLGTEHKGMRAMFTMMNEARVGVGMQGLAQAEVAYQNAVIYANDRLQGRAVTGAVAPEKPADPLIVHPDIRRSLMDQKSFVEAARAFILWGATMIDAAHRAEDKDADGLVSLLTPVIKGFLTDQGYDMTVKALSLIHI
;
A
#
# COMPACT_ATOMS: atom_id res chain seq x y z
N GLU A 1 28.14 11.23 31.52
CA GLU A 1 26.82 11.29 30.87
C GLU A 1 26.11 10.00 31.28
N ASP A 2 25.26 10.12 32.29
CA ASP A 2 24.62 9.01 33.02
C ASP A 2 23.22 8.68 32.47
N GLY A 3 22.79 9.35 31.36
CA GLY A 3 21.47 9.18 30.76
C GLY A 3 20.34 9.89 31.51
N SER A 4 20.65 10.72 32.51
CA SER A 4 19.65 11.53 33.17
C SER A 4 19.04 12.59 32.24
N LEU A 5 17.74 12.87 32.41
CA LEU A 5 17.05 13.91 31.66
C LEU A 5 17.50 15.29 32.12
N GLY A 6 17.96 16.13 31.20
CA GLY A 6 18.24 17.53 31.44
C GLY A 6 17.00 18.41 31.37
N GLU A 7 17.19 19.71 31.23
CA GLU A 7 16.11 20.67 31.03
C GLU A 7 15.33 20.37 29.76
N ARG A 8 13.99 20.51 29.83
CA ARG A 8 13.13 20.28 28.67
C ARG A 8 13.38 21.33 27.58
N ASN A 9 13.63 20.86 26.35
CA ASN A 9 13.79 21.73 25.20
C ASN A 9 12.47 22.40 24.80
N GLY A 10 12.54 23.55 24.14
CA GLY A 10 11.40 24.35 23.66
C GLY A 10 10.68 23.72 22.46
N VAL A 11 10.34 22.40 22.58
CA VAL A 11 9.62 21.65 21.54
C VAL A 11 8.30 21.14 22.13
N SER A 12 7.20 21.41 21.44
CA SER A 12 5.87 20.94 21.84
C SER A 12 5.04 20.49 20.66
N VAL A 13 4.06 19.61 20.93
CA VAL A 13 3.05 19.19 19.96
C VAL A 13 1.91 20.20 19.97
N GLY A 14 1.64 20.81 18.80
CA GLY A 14 0.54 21.77 18.63
C GLY A 14 -0.81 21.06 18.42
N SER A 15 -0.82 20.05 17.55
CA SER A 15 -1.99 19.20 17.30
C SER A 15 -1.55 17.86 16.77
N ILE A 16 -2.38 16.83 16.97
CA ILE A 16 -2.24 15.52 16.30
C ILE A 16 -3.17 15.50 15.10
N GLU A 17 -2.66 15.05 13.97
CA GLU A 17 -3.44 14.95 12.73
C GLU A 17 -4.54 13.89 12.86
N GLU A 18 -5.77 14.28 12.53
CA GLU A 18 -6.88 13.36 12.36
C GLU A 18 -6.96 12.95 10.89
N LYS A 19 -6.73 11.67 10.60
CA LYS A 19 -6.66 11.12 9.25
C LYS A 19 -7.76 10.11 9.01
N MET A 20 -7.90 9.71 7.73
CA MET A 20 -8.85 8.70 7.30
C MET A 20 -8.49 7.28 7.80
N GLY A 21 -7.22 7.03 8.11
CA GLY A 21 -6.68 5.76 8.62
C GLY A 21 -5.31 5.96 9.27
N ILE A 22 -4.69 4.85 9.68
CA ILE A 22 -3.36 4.84 10.34
C ILE A 22 -3.40 5.70 11.63
N HIS A 23 -4.42 5.50 12.45
CA HIS A 23 -4.65 6.28 13.67
C HIS A 23 -3.61 6.02 14.78
N GLY A 24 -2.87 4.92 14.69
CA GLY A 24 -1.76 4.61 15.60
C GLY A 24 -0.47 5.38 15.33
N ASN A 25 -0.45 6.25 14.32
CA ASN A 25 0.71 7.08 13.99
C ASN A 25 0.57 8.47 14.59
N SER A 26 1.61 8.93 15.29
CA SER A 26 1.70 10.25 15.92
C SER A 26 2.07 11.37 14.94
N THR A 27 1.49 11.41 13.73
CA THR A 27 1.65 12.57 12.84
C THR A 27 1.10 13.81 13.50
N CYS A 28 1.92 14.83 13.70
CA CYS A 28 1.54 16.01 14.46
C CYS A 28 2.19 17.29 13.93
N VAL A 29 1.60 18.42 14.28
CA VAL A 29 2.21 19.73 14.12
C VAL A 29 3.20 19.97 15.26
N MET A 30 4.45 20.26 14.90
CA MET A 30 5.51 20.53 15.86
C MET A 30 5.73 22.03 16.03
N ASN A 31 5.72 22.51 17.26
CA ASN A 31 6.06 23.90 17.60
C ASN A 31 7.45 23.95 18.20
N TYR A 32 8.25 24.92 17.75
CA TYR A 32 9.60 25.18 18.22
C TYR A 32 9.62 26.59 18.79
N ASP A 33 9.64 26.71 20.12
CA ASP A 33 9.67 27.99 20.82
C ASP A 33 10.98 28.11 21.59
N GLY A 34 11.93 28.83 20.99
CA GLY A 34 13.29 28.95 21.51
C GLY A 34 14.04 27.60 21.62
N ALA A 35 13.65 26.62 20.84
CA ALA A 35 14.25 25.29 20.87
C ALA A 35 15.71 25.31 20.43
N THR A 36 16.56 24.62 21.19
CA THR A 36 17.95 24.36 20.81
C THR A 36 18.02 23.16 19.87
N GLY A 37 18.66 23.33 18.73
CA GLY A 37 18.89 22.28 17.74
C GLY A 37 20.34 22.25 17.29
N TYR A 38 20.73 21.10 16.74
CA TYR A 38 22.08 20.90 16.18
C TYR A 38 21.99 20.43 14.74
N LEU A 39 22.84 20.98 13.88
CA LEU A 39 22.91 20.57 12.48
C LEU A 39 23.49 19.16 12.39
N LEU A 40 22.73 18.23 11.81
CA LEU A 40 23.16 16.89 11.47
C LEU A 40 23.38 16.80 9.96
N GLY A 41 24.62 16.50 9.56
CA GLY A 41 25.00 16.42 8.15
C GLY A 41 25.54 17.74 7.58
N THR A 42 25.44 17.90 6.28
CA THR A 42 25.97 19.07 5.56
C THR A 42 24.89 20.14 5.41
N GLU A 43 25.26 21.38 5.65
CA GLU A 43 24.39 22.55 5.46
C GLU A 43 23.80 22.57 4.04
N HIS A 44 22.52 22.92 3.93
CA HIS A 44 21.73 22.95 2.69
C HIS A 44 21.58 21.60 1.95
N LYS A 45 21.91 20.45 2.58
CA LYS A 45 21.77 19.10 2.01
C LYS A 45 20.69 18.24 2.68
N GLY A 46 19.79 18.84 3.47
CA GLY A 46 18.74 18.12 4.19
C GLY A 46 17.81 17.31 3.30
N MET A 47 17.45 17.81 2.12
CA MET A 47 16.64 17.05 1.14
C MET A 47 17.32 15.74 0.72
N ARG A 48 18.62 15.73 0.50
CA ARG A 48 19.37 14.52 0.17
C ARG A 48 19.32 13.50 1.32
N ALA A 49 19.47 13.96 2.55
CA ALA A 49 19.36 13.11 3.73
C ALA A 49 17.95 12.51 3.88
N MET A 50 16.91 13.34 3.66
CA MET A 50 15.52 12.89 3.70
C MET A 50 15.21 11.81 2.66
N PHE A 51 15.74 11.91 1.44
CA PHE A 51 15.51 10.94 0.38
C PHE A 51 16.06 9.54 0.68
N THR A 52 17.03 9.40 1.57
CA THR A 52 17.49 8.09 2.06
C THR A 52 16.32 7.32 2.69
N MET A 53 15.54 7.96 3.57
CA MET A 53 14.34 7.38 4.17
C MET A 53 13.18 7.29 3.18
N MET A 54 12.97 8.32 2.37
CA MET A 54 11.82 8.39 1.46
C MET A 54 11.84 7.32 0.36
N ASN A 55 13.00 6.95 -0.14
CA ASN A 55 13.11 5.90 -1.16
C ASN A 55 12.71 4.54 -0.59
N GLU A 56 13.12 4.23 0.63
CA GLU A 56 12.69 3.02 1.33
C GLU A 56 11.18 3.04 1.61
N ALA A 57 10.67 4.15 2.12
CA ALA A 57 9.24 4.32 2.41
C ALA A 57 8.35 4.15 1.16
N ARG A 58 8.81 4.59 -0.02
CA ARG A 58 8.05 4.46 -1.28
C ARG A 58 7.76 3.01 -1.63
N VAL A 59 8.73 2.11 -1.47
CA VAL A 59 8.53 0.68 -1.72
C VAL A 59 7.55 0.10 -0.72
N GLY A 60 7.69 0.45 0.57
CA GLY A 60 6.75 0.05 1.63
C GLY A 60 5.31 0.50 1.36
N VAL A 61 5.11 1.74 0.87
CA VAL A 61 3.79 2.25 0.50
C VAL A 61 3.24 1.54 -0.74
N GLY A 62 4.08 1.19 -1.72
CA GLY A 62 3.67 0.33 -2.84
C GLY A 62 3.15 -1.03 -2.35
N MET A 63 3.83 -1.63 -1.37
CA MET A 63 3.38 -2.88 -0.74
C MET A 63 2.04 -2.73 0.00
N GLN A 64 1.75 -1.57 0.61
CA GLN A 64 0.43 -1.30 1.20
C GLN A 64 -0.67 -1.35 0.15
N GLY A 65 -0.45 -0.78 -1.04
CA GLY A 65 -1.40 -0.85 -2.16
C GLY A 65 -1.73 -2.29 -2.55
N LEU A 66 -0.69 -3.12 -2.72
CA LEU A 66 -0.85 -4.56 -2.97
C LEU A 66 -1.59 -5.26 -1.83
N ALA A 67 -1.21 -5.02 -0.57
CA ALA A 67 -1.80 -5.69 0.58
C ALA A 67 -3.29 -5.40 0.73
N GLN A 68 -3.71 -4.15 0.51
CA GLN A 68 -5.13 -3.76 0.53
C GLN A 68 -5.91 -4.42 -0.62
N ALA A 69 -5.36 -4.45 -1.83
CA ALA A 69 -5.97 -5.11 -2.96
C ALA A 69 -6.11 -6.62 -2.74
N GLU A 70 -5.09 -7.27 -2.18
CA GLU A 70 -5.11 -8.71 -1.86
C GLU A 70 -6.21 -9.05 -0.85
N VAL A 71 -6.28 -8.32 0.26
CA VAL A 71 -7.32 -8.53 1.29
C VAL A 71 -8.72 -8.30 0.69
N ALA A 72 -8.89 -7.25 -0.10
CA ALA A 72 -10.14 -6.95 -0.77
C ALA A 72 -10.55 -8.07 -1.73
N TYR A 73 -9.63 -8.57 -2.56
CA TYR A 73 -9.86 -9.68 -3.48
C TYR A 73 -10.26 -10.96 -2.74
N GLN A 74 -9.55 -11.35 -1.69
CA GLN A 74 -9.88 -12.57 -0.92
C GLN A 74 -11.28 -12.51 -0.34
N ASN A 75 -11.65 -11.38 0.26
CA ASN A 75 -13.00 -11.19 0.80
C ASN A 75 -14.07 -11.17 -0.31
N ALA A 76 -13.77 -10.55 -1.46
CA ALA A 76 -14.67 -10.53 -2.61
C ALA A 76 -14.93 -11.93 -3.15
N VAL A 77 -13.92 -12.81 -3.23
CA VAL A 77 -14.08 -14.21 -3.63
C VAL A 77 -14.97 -14.98 -2.67
N ILE A 78 -14.75 -14.83 -1.36
CA ILE A 78 -15.58 -15.48 -0.33
C ILE A 78 -17.04 -15.03 -0.49
N TYR A 79 -17.28 -13.72 -0.56
CA TYR A 79 -18.62 -13.16 -0.71
C TYR A 79 -19.31 -13.62 -1.99
N ALA A 80 -18.61 -13.63 -3.13
CA ALA A 80 -19.16 -14.04 -4.42
C ALA A 80 -19.57 -15.52 -4.46
N ASN A 81 -18.93 -16.37 -3.68
CA ASN A 81 -19.31 -17.78 -3.54
C ASN A 81 -20.47 -18.00 -2.57
N ASP A 82 -20.62 -17.18 -1.55
CA ASP A 82 -21.64 -17.31 -0.52
C ASP A 82 -22.96 -16.60 -0.89
N ARG A 83 -22.89 -15.38 -1.40
CA ARG A 83 -24.07 -14.56 -1.73
C ARG A 83 -24.83 -15.12 -2.91
N LEU A 84 -26.12 -15.41 -2.69
CA LEU A 84 -27.05 -15.85 -3.72
C LEU A 84 -27.83 -14.66 -4.29
N GLN A 85 -27.81 -14.49 -5.62
CA GLN A 85 -28.59 -13.45 -6.32
C GLN A 85 -28.72 -13.74 -7.81
N GLY A 86 -29.95 -13.69 -8.32
CA GLY A 86 -30.22 -13.95 -9.73
C GLY A 86 -30.01 -15.40 -10.15
N ARG A 87 -29.93 -15.62 -11.46
CA ARG A 87 -29.64 -16.93 -12.08
C ARG A 87 -28.57 -16.74 -13.17
N ALA A 88 -27.76 -17.75 -13.36
CA ALA A 88 -26.79 -17.74 -14.44
C ALA A 88 -27.51 -17.65 -15.81
N VAL A 89 -26.94 -16.86 -16.74
CA VAL A 89 -27.50 -16.68 -18.10
C VAL A 89 -27.63 -17.97 -18.89
N THR A 90 -26.86 -19.00 -18.54
CA THR A 90 -26.89 -20.34 -19.14
C THR A 90 -27.88 -21.31 -18.50
N GLY A 91 -28.66 -20.85 -17.53
CA GLY A 91 -29.58 -21.64 -16.72
C GLY A 91 -29.11 -21.83 -15.28
N ALA A 92 -30.03 -22.20 -14.37
CA ALA A 92 -29.74 -22.34 -12.95
C ALA A 92 -28.58 -23.31 -12.68
N VAL A 93 -27.57 -22.88 -11.95
CA VAL A 93 -26.43 -23.69 -11.52
C VAL A 93 -26.75 -24.42 -10.21
N ALA A 94 -27.51 -23.77 -9.33
CA ALA A 94 -27.99 -24.34 -8.08
C ALA A 94 -29.55 -24.34 -8.06
N PRO A 95 -30.22 -25.22 -8.84
CA PRO A 95 -31.67 -25.21 -8.99
C PRO A 95 -32.43 -25.45 -7.69
N GLU A 96 -31.82 -26.13 -6.73
CA GLU A 96 -32.33 -26.41 -5.40
C GLU A 96 -32.33 -25.19 -4.46
N LYS A 97 -31.60 -24.13 -4.80
CA LYS A 97 -31.50 -22.91 -4.02
C LYS A 97 -32.40 -21.81 -4.59
N PRO A 98 -32.79 -20.80 -3.80
CA PRO A 98 -33.62 -19.68 -4.27
C PRO A 98 -32.98 -18.84 -5.35
N ALA A 99 -31.63 -18.78 -5.43
CA ALA A 99 -30.85 -18.11 -6.44
C ALA A 99 -29.49 -18.79 -6.62
N ASP A 100 -28.73 -18.39 -7.64
CA ASP A 100 -27.37 -18.88 -7.85
C ASP A 100 -26.35 -17.99 -7.09
N PRO A 101 -25.16 -18.53 -6.75
CA PRO A 101 -24.07 -17.71 -6.21
C PRO A 101 -23.61 -16.63 -7.19
N LEU A 102 -23.17 -15.46 -6.69
CA LEU A 102 -22.70 -14.36 -7.53
C LEU A 102 -21.57 -14.75 -8.48
N ILE A 103 -20.71 -15.69 -8.07
CA ILE A 103 -19.56 -16.16 -8.84
C ILE A 103 -19.93 -16.71 -10.24
N VAL A 104 -21.18 -17.08 -10.48
CA VAL A 104 -21.62 -17.61 -11.78
C VAL A 104 -21.84 -16.50 -12.82
N HIS A 105 -22.00 -15.25 -12.39
CA HIS A 105 -22.26 -14.13 -13.30
C HIS A 105 -20.98 -13.69 -14.02
N PRO A 106 -21.02 -13.47 -15.36
CA PRO A 106 -19.83 -13.20 -16.15
C PRO A 106 -19.09 -11.93 -15.76
N ASP A 107 -19.80 -10.85 -15.40
CA ASP A 107 -19.22 -9.56 -14.96
C ASP A 107 -18.53 -9.69 -13.60
N ILE A 108 -19.11 -10.44 -12.66
CA ILE A 108 -18.49 -10.76 -11.37
C ILE A 108 -17.18 -11.54 -11.59
N ARG A 109 -17.23 -12.58 -12.42
CA ARG A 109 -16.04 -13.37 -12.77
C ARG A 109 -14.95 -12.54 -13.40
N ARG A 110 -15.31 -11.64 -14.30
CA ARG A 110 -14.37 -10.70 -14.93
C ARG A 110 -13.75 -9.78 -13.90
N SER A 111 -14.57 -9.18 -13.03
CA SER A 111 -14.08 -8.30 -11.96
C SER A 111 -13.10 -9.02 -11.01
N LEU A 112 -13.42 -10.24 -10.60
CA LEU A 112 -12.53 -11.07 -9.76
C LEU A 112 -11.25 -11.47 -10.51
N MET A 113 -11.32 -11.72 -11.81
CA MET A 113 -10.15 -12.04 -12.63
C MET A 113 -9.21 -10.81 -12.76
N ASP A 114 -9.77 -9.61 -12.95
CA ASP A 114 -9.01 -8.37 -12.98
C ASP A 114 -8.26 -8.16 -11.64
N GLN A 115 -8.95 -8.37 -10.53
CA GLN A 115 -8.35 -8.25 -9.18
C GLN A 115 -7.26 -9.31 -8.98
N LYS A 116 -7.53 -10.56 -9.32
CA LYS A 116 -6.55 -11.66 -9.21
C LYS A 116 -5.29 -11.39 -10.02
N SER A 117 -5.46 -11.05 -11.30
CA SER A 117 -4.31 -10.77 -12.18
C SER A 117 -3.47 -9.60 -11.68
N PHE A 118 -4.12 -8.56 -11.16
CA PHE A 118 -3.40 -7.43 -10.56
C PHE A 118 -2.59 -7.86 -9.32
N VAL A 119 -3.18 -8.53 -8.34
CA VAL A 119 -2.47 -8.88 -7.09
C VAL A 119 -1.33 -9.86 -7.33
N GLU A 120 -1.48 -10.81 -8.26
CA GLU A 120 -0.39 -11.73 -8.63
C GLU A 120 0.76 -11.02 -9.35
N ALA A 121 0.45 -10.18 -10.33
CA ALA A 121 1.46 -9.40 -11.06
C ALA A 121 2.14 -8.34 -10.18
N ALA A 122 1.37 -7.66 -9.33
CA ALA A 122 1.89 -6.67 -8.37
C ALA A 122 2.85 -7.31 -7.37
N ARG A 123 2.53 -8.52 -6.89
CA ARG A 123 3.41 -9.29 -6.01
C ARG A 123 4.73 -9.64 -6.69
N ALA A 124 4.68 -10.14 -7.92
CA ALA A 124 5.88 -10.42 -8.71
C ALA A 124 6.71 -9.15 -8.93
N PHE A 125 6.05 -8.03 -9.25
CA PHE A 125 6.71 -6.76 -9.52
C PHE A 125 7.42 -6.19 -8.29
N ILE A 126 6.78 -6.21 -7.12
CA ILE A 126 7.39 -5.66 -5.90
C ILE A 126 8.51 -6.56 -5.38
N LEU A 127 8.37 -7.89 -5.49
CA LEU A 127 9.43 -8.82 -5.10
C LEU A 127 10.64 -8.71 -6.02
N TRP A 128 10.43 -8.56 -7.31
CA TRP A 128 11.51 -8.28 -8.26
C TRP A 128 12.20 -6.95 -7.93
N GLY A 129 11.44 -5.88 -7.64
CA GLY A 129 12.01 -4.62 -7.17
C GLY A 129 12.87 -4.79 -5.91
N ALA A 130 12.41 -5.58 -4.95
CA ALA A 130 13.15 -5.88 -3.73
C ALA A 130 14.47 -6.63 -4.02
N THR A 131 14.48 -7.57 -4.97
CA THR A 131 15.73 -8.25 -5.37
C THR A 131 16.73 -7.30 -6.05
N MET A 132 16.24 -6.31 -6.80
CA MET A 132 17.11 -5.27 -7.39
C MET A 132 17.71 -4.35 -6.31
N ILE A 133 16.94 -4.03 -5.27
CA ILE A 133 17.44 -3.27 -4.11
C ILE A 133 18.55 -4.05 -3.40
N ASP A 134 18.37 -5.35 -3.17
CA ASP A 134 19.40 -6.19 -2.58
C ASP A 134 20.67 -6.29 -3.45
N ALA A 135 20.51 -6.42 -4.78
CA ALA A 135 21.63 -6.43 -5.71
C ALA A 135 22.40 -5.11 -5.69
N ALA A 136 21.70 -3.98 -5.72
CA ALA A 136 22.32 -2.66 -5.66
C ALA A 136 23.11 -2.42 -4.35
N HIS A 137 22.52 -2.80 -3.20
CA HIS A 137 23.11 -2.48 -1.89
C HIS A 137 24.12 -3.52 -1.39
N ARG A 138 23.91 -4.80 -1.70
CA ARG A 138 24.75 -5.89 -1.16
C ARG A 138 25.79 -6.40 -2.14
N ALA A 139 25.48 -6.34 -3.45
CA ALA A 139 26.41 -6.75 -4.50
C ALA A 139 27.06 -5.57 -5.23
N GLU A 140 26.75 -4.32 -4.82
CA GLU A 140 27.25 -3.08 -5.44
C GLU A 140 27.01 -3.02 -6.96
N ASP A 141 25.91 -3.64 -7.41
CA ASP A 141 25.51 -3.68 -8.82
C ASP A 141 24.97 -2.30 -9.26
N LYS A 142 25.74 -1.62 -10.10
CA LYS A 142 25.39 -0.27 -10.58
C LYS A 142 24.20 -0.26 -11.54
N ASP A 143 23.99 -1.31 -12.30
CA ASP A 143 22.86 -1.42 -13.21
C ASP A 143 21.58 -1.62 -12.40
N ALA A 144 21.63 -2.44 -11.35
CA ALA A 144 20.56 -2.59 -10.40
C ALA A 144 20.25 -1.28 -9.66
N ASP A 145 21.25 -0.50 -9.25
CA ASP A 145 21.06 0.81 -8.59
C ASP A 145 20.33 1.81 -9.52
N GLY A 146 20.73 1.89 -10.79
CA GLY A 146 20.05 2.71 -11.80
C GLY A 146 18.59 2.28 -11.99
N LEU A 147 18.34 0.98 -12.05
CA LEU A 147 17.01 0.40 -12.20
C LEU A 147 16.12 0.66 -10.98
N VAL A 148 16.66 0.50 -9.76
CA VAL A 148 15.95 0.82 -8.50
C VAL A 148 15.54 2.29 -8.46
N SER A 149 16.43 3.19 -8.86
CA SER A 149 16.15 4.63 -8.91
C SER A 149 14.97 4.95 -9.85
N LEU A 150 14.89 4.27 -10.99
CA LEU A 150 13.78 4.40 -11.94
C LEU A 150 12.48 3.77 -11.42
N LEU A 151 12.57 2.57 -10.86
CA LEU A 151 11.39 1.76 -10.49
C LEU A 151 10.71 2.22 -9.20
N THR A 152 11.45 2.74 -8.24
CA THR A 152 10.90 3.13 -6.92
C THR A 152 9.66 4.03 -7.03
N PRO A 153 9.66 5.15 -7.80
CA PRO A 153 8.46 5.95 -7.97
C PRO A 153 7.35 5.24 -8.76
N VAL A 154 7.71 4.37 -9.71
CA VAL A 154 6.74 3.58 -10.49
C VAL A 154 6.04 2.56 -9.61
N ILE A 155 6.79 1.80 -8.80
CA ILE A 155 6.23 0.84 -7.84
C ILE A 155 5.22 1.55 -6.94
N LYS A 156 5.63 2.66 -6.31
CA LYS A 156 4.74 3.41 -5.41
C LYS A 156 3.50 3.91 -6.14
N GLY A 157 3.65 4.64 -7.25
CA GLY A 157 2.53 5.26 -7.96
C GLY A 157 1.57 4.21 -8.51
N PHE A 158 2.08 3.26 -9.29
CA PHE A 158 1.25 2.23 -9.93
C PHE A 158 0.52 1.34 -8.93
N LEU A 159 1.22 0.83 -7.90
CA LEU A 159 0.59 -0.11 -6.97
C LEU A 159 -0.42 0.55 -6.04
N THR A 160 -0.24 1.83 -5.68
CA THR A 160 -1.23 2.54 -4.86
C THR A 160 -2.48 2.92 -5.65
N ASP A 161 -2.32 3.42 -6.87
CA ASP A 161 -3.45 3.83 -7.71
C ASP A 161 -4.29 2.60 -8.11
N GLN A 162 -3.65 1.58 -8.66
CA GLN A 162 -4.35 0.34 -9.05
C GLN A 162 -4.86 -0.44 -7.84
N GLY A 163 -4.13 -0.41 -6.71
CA GLY A 163 -4.58 -1.03 -5.45
C GLY A 163 -5.90 -0.43 -4.98
N TYR A 164 -6.05 0.87 -5.06
CA TYR A 164 -7.31 1.56 -4.77
C TYR A 164 -8.43 1.10 -5.70
N ASP A 165 -8.19 1.08 -7.02
CA ASP A 165 -9.19 0.63 -8.00
C ASP A 165 -9.65 -0.81 -7.74
N MET A 166 -8.74 -1.70 -7.33
CA MET A 166 -9.11 -3.08 -6.99
C MET A 166 -9.98 -3.15 -5.73
N THR A 167 -9.76 -2.29 -4.73
CA THR A 167 -10.64 -2.23 -3.55
C THR A 167 -12.03 -1.72 -3.91
N VAL A 168 -12.13 -0.74 -4.80
CA VAL A 168 -13.43 -0.23 -5.32
C VAL A 168 -14.17 -1.33 -6.09
N LYS A 169 -13.48 -2.08 -6.96
CA LYS A 169 -14.07 -3.23 -7.66
C LYS A 169 -14.56 -4.32 -6.70
N ALA A 170 -13.80 -4.63 -5.66
CA ALA A 170 -14.21 -5.59 -4.64
C ALA A 170 -15.47 -5.12 -3.90
N LEU A 171 -15.52 -3.85 -3.51
CA LEU A 171 -16.68 -3.26 -2.85
C LEU A 171 -17.92 -3.26 -3.74
N SER A 172 -17.77 -3.10 -5.06
CA SER A 172 -18.90 -3.07 -6.00
C SER A 172 -19.71 -4.37 -6.02
N LEU A 173 -19.13 -5.52 -5.63
CA LEU A 173 -19.83 -6.79 -5.51
C LEU A 173 -20.96 -6.77 -4.46
N ILE A 174 -20.85 -5.90 -3.45
CA ILE A 174 -21.84 -5.75 -2.38
C ILE A 174 -23.06 -4.96 -2.88
N HIS A 175 -22.88 -4.10 -3.87
CA HIS A 175 -23.90 -3.19 -4.38
C HIS A 175 -24.68 -3.74 -5.59
N ILE A 176 -24.36 -4.94 -6.05
CA ILE A 176 -25.04 -5.61 -7.18
C ILE A 176 -26.32 -6.39 -6.69
#